data_d2d5ec37a7d75ef8bb0957c227fbb3a8
#
_entry.id   d2d5ec37a7d75ef8bb0957c227fbb3a8
#
_cell.length_a   1.000
_cell.length_b   1.000
_cell.length_c   1.000
_cell.angle_alpha   90.00
_cell.angle_beta   90.00
_cell.angle_gamma   90.00
#
_symmetry.space_group_name_H-M   'P 1'
#
loop_
_entity.id
_entity.type
_entity.pdbx_description
1 polymer ?
#
loop_
_entity_poly.entity_id
_entity_poly.type
_entity_poly.pdbx_seq_one_letter_code
_entity_poly.pdbx_strand_id
1 'polypeptide(L)'
;MEPDPSLSHSGSGNSHDFQWMVLPDGAFQSCGQTRTQLPAGAYSCAQDCYGRSQFHPQPLLADDYIDFPGSLPSRVLRDIALFWAARGRFERIGFLHRRGFLFYGKQGCGKSSLIHQIVQGVVAAGHVAFFCDHPYVFLAAMQEFRRVEPERPLVCVFEDIDATVKRFGDAALLQWLDGNHQVDRVVNLASTNYPERLDRRIVSRPRRFDRLLRIDAPDARFRDAYLARKLHGQPAAERARWVELTEGLPFAALAELVISVACLGNDLEESVALLKSLDAGAPSSLEFSDGPPPNQGDEPEANCDGSPVGCCR
;
A
#
# COMPACT_ATOMS: atom_id res chain seq x y z
N MET A 1 -8.69 -51.65 -46.66
CA MET A 1 -8.28 -51.24 -45.28
C MET A 1 -8.31 -49.72 -45.24
N GLU A 2 -9.47 -49.18 -44.97
CA GLU A 2 -9.72 -47.74 -44.95
C GLU A 2 -9.21 -47.17 -43.62
N PRO A 3 -8.65 -45.96 -43.59
CA PRO A 3 -8.21 -45.32 -42.33
C PRO A 3 -9.40 -44.68 -41.62
N ASP A 4 -9.41 -44.89 -40.33
CA ASP A 4 -10.35 -44.40 -39.34
C ASP A 4 -10.38 -42.85 -39.26
N PRO A 5 -11.54 -42.17 -39.36
CA PRO A 5 -11.63 -40.71 -39.39
C PRO A 5 -11.86 -40.06 -38.01
N SER A 6 -11.42 -40.68 -36.91
CA SER A 6 -11.74 -40.18 -35.53
C SER A 6 -10.57 -39.53 -34.76
N LEU A 7 -9.60 -38.91 -35.44
CA LEU A 7 -8.61 -38.04 -34.78
C LEU A 7 -8.75 -36.60 -35.25
N SER A 8 -9.88 -35.99 -34.91
CA SER A 8 -10.02 -34.53 -34.98
C SER A 8 -9.24 -33.91 -33.85
N HIS A 9 -8.00 -33.51 -34.07
CA HIS A 9 -7.27 -32.57 -33.26
C HIS A 9 -7.94 -31.21 -33.36
N SER A 10 -8.83 -30.87 -32.42
CA SER A 10 -9.34 -29.53 -32.21
C SER A 10 -8.27 -28.70 -31.45
N GLY A 11 -7.20 -28.38 -32.15
CA GLY A 11 -6.22 -27.41 -31.75
C GLY A 11 -6.38 -26.15 -32.59
N SER A 12 -7.43 -25.35 -32.37
CA SER A 12 -7.49 -23.98 -32.91
C SER A 12 -6.59 -23.06 -32.09
N GLY A 13 -5.28 -23.26 -32.16
CA GLY A 13 -4.30 -22.24 -31.81
C GLY A 13 -4.42 -21.11 -32.83
N ASN A 14 -4.94 -19.95 -32.42
CA ASN A 14 -4.94 -18.76 -33.26
C ASN A 14 -3.51 -18.47 -33.73
N SER A 15 -3.25 -18.51 -35.02
CA SER A 15 -1.94 -18.26 -35.66
C SER A 15 -1.48 -16.78 -35.57
N HIS A 16 -2.00 -15.99 -34.61
CA HIS A 16 -1.72 -14.56 -34.46
C HIS A 16 -1.13 -14.18 -33.11
N ASP A 17 -0.52 -15.11 -32.39
CA ASP A 17 0.04 -14.83 -31.06
C ASP A 17 1.39 -14.08 -31.12
N PHE A 18 1.98 -13.91 -32.31
CA PHE A 18 3.25 -13.22 -32.51
C PHE A 18 3.11 -12.02 -33.42
N GLN A 19 3.85 -10.96 -33.10
CA GLN A 19 3.93 -9.71 -33.83
C GLN A 19 5.40 -9.33 -34.06
N TRP A 20 5.64 -8.34 -34.92
CA TRP A 20 6.96 -7.78 -35.12
C TRP A 20 7.11 -6.51 -34.28
N MET A 21 8.08 -6.48 -33.38
CA MET A 21 8.51 -5.27 -32.69
C MET A 21 9.59 -4.60 -33.53
N VAL A 22 9.45 -3.29 -33.74
CA VAL A 22 10.47 -2.48 -34.41
C VAL A 22 11.50 -2.02 -33.39
N LEU A 23 12.74 -2.36 -33.58
CA LEU A 23 13.84 -1.93 -32.72
C LEU A 23 14.30 -0.50 -33.05
N PRO A 24 15.00 0.20 -32.14
CA PRO A 24 15.45 1.58 -32.34
C PRO A 24 16.38 1.79 -33.56
N ASP A 25 17.10 0.73 -33.98
CA ASP A 25 17.96 0.69 -35.15
C ASP A 25 17.22 0.36 -36.45
N GLY A 26 15.88 0.19 -36.39
CA GLY A 26 15.05 -0.17 -37.52
C GLY A 26 14.94 -1.68 -37.81
N ALA A 27 15.63 -2.52 -37.05
CA ALA A 27 15.49 -3.99 -37.19
C ALA A 27 14.15 -4.46 -36.60
N PHE A 28 13.77 -5.69 -36.96
CA PHE A 28 12.51 -6.32 -36.50
C PHE A 28 12.84 -7.53 -35.62
N GLN A 29 12.13 -7.64 -34.52
CA GLN A 29 12.20 -8.77 -33.60
C GLN A 29 10.79 -9.36 -33.39
N SER A 30 10.65 -10.66 -33.42
CA SER A 30 9.38 -11.31 -33.09
C SER A 30 9.08 -11.11 -31.60
N CYS A 31 7.84 -10.76 -31.27
CA CYS A 31 7.36 -10.62 -29.92
C CYS A 31 5.95 -11.18 -29.79
N GLY A 32 5.48 -11.34 -28.57
CA GLY A 32 4.09 -11.66 -28.30
C GLY A 32 3.15 -10.47 -28.55
N GLN A 33 1.96 -10.54 -27.99
CA GLN A 33 0.99 -9.45 -28.12
C GLN A 33 1.52 -8.15 -27.50
N THR A 34 1.34 -7.06 -28.23
CA THR A 34 1.65 -5.70 -27.74
C THR A 34 0.37 -4.96 -27.39
N ARG A 35 0.49 -4.04 -26.43
CA ARG A 35 -0.59 -3.14 -26.02
C ARG A 35 -0.06 -1.73 -25.93
N THR A 36 -0.89 -0.76 -26.29
CA THR A 36 -0.58 0.67 -26.15
C THR A 36 -0.82 1.20 -24.72
N GLN A 37 -1.56 0.43 -23.92
CA GLN A 37 -1.86 0.77 -22.52
C GLN A 37 -1.91 -0.49 -21.67
N LEU A 38 -1.44 -0.40 -20.44
CA LEU A 38 -1.67 -1.44 -19.44
C LEU A 38 -3.17 -1.56 -19.14
N PRO A 39 -3.72 -2.76 -18.96
CA PRO A 39 -5.06 -2.94 -18.42
C PRO A 39 -5.25 -2.16 -17.11
N ALA A 40 -6.48 -1.78 -16.76
CA ALA A 40 -6.77 -1.29 -15.42
C ALA A 40 -6.42 -2.38 -14.42
N GLY A 41 -5.64 -2.04 -13.39
CA GLY A 41 -5.14 -3.04 -12.46
C GLY A 41 -4.13 -2.49 -11.47
N ALA A 42 -3.76 -3.35 -10.54
CA ALA A 42 -2.64 -3.14 -9.64
C ALA A 42 -1.42 -3.92 -10.13
N TYR A 43 -0.23 -3.35 -9.98
CA TYR A 43 1.00 -3.91 -10.51
C TYR A 43 2.15 -3.75 -9.51
N SER A 44 2.98 -4.76 -9.40
CA SER A 44 4.34 -4.65 -8.86
C SER A 44 5.34 -4.38 -9.99
N CYS A 45 6.48 -3.77 -9.63
CA CYS A 45 7.52 -3.42 -10.57
C CYS A 45 8.75 -4.30 -10.37
N ALA A 46 9.27 -4.87 -11.46
CA ALA A 46 10.50 -5.64 -11.48
C ALA A 46 11.41 -5.19 -12.63
N GLN A 47 12.64 -5.69 -12.66
CA GLN A 47 13.54 -5.55 -13.80
C GLN A 47 13.98 -6.94 -14.27
N ASP A 48 14.09 -7.12 -15.57
CA ASP A 48 14.68 -8.32 -16.14
C ASP A 48 16.23 -8.28 -16.04
N CYS A 49 16.87 -9.35 -16.50
CA CYS A 49 18.33 -9.45 -16.49
C CYS A 49 19.06 -8.41 -17.38
N TYR A 50 18.34 -7.70 -18.23
CA TYR A 50 18.83 -6.63 -19.09
C TYR A 50 18.52 -5.23 -18.52
N GLY A 51 17.91 -5.17 -17.33
CA GLY A 51 17.51 -3.91 -16.69
C GLY A 51 16.24 -3.28 -17.25
N ARG A 52 15.46 -4.00 -18.07
CA ARG A 52 14.18 -3.52 -18.61
C ARG A 52 13.08 -3.67 -17.58
N SER A 53 12.26 -2.66 -17.42
CA SER A 53 11.16 -2.67 -16.46
C SER A 53 10.06 -3.64 -16.89
N GLN A 54 9.56 -4.40 -15.92
CA GLN A 54 8.43 -5.30 -16.06
C GLN A 54 7.35 -4.94 -15.03
N PHE A 55 6.08 -5.05 -15.44
CA PHE A 55 4.91 -4.75 -14.63
C PHE A 55 4.10 -6.04 -14.45
N HIS A 56 4.14 -6.59 -13.25
CA HIS A 56 3.44 -7.84 -12.94
C HIS A 56 2.09 -7.53 -12.28
N PRO A 57 0.97 -8.04 -12.83
CA PRO A 57 -0.33 -7.91 -12.20
C PRO A 57 -0.28 -8.42 -10.76
N GLN A 58 -0.70 -7.60 -9.82
CA GLN A 58 -0.78 -7.94 -8.41
C GLN A 58 -2.24 -8.15 -8.03
N PRO A 59 -2.63 -9.37 -7.57
CA PRO A 59 -3.96 -9.60 -7.08
C PRO A 59 -4.21 -8.76 -5.83
N LEU A 60 -5.26 -7.97 -5.85
CA LEU A 60 -5.74 -7.28 -4.66
C LEU A 60 -6.57 -8.28 -3.86
N LEU A 61 -5.99 -8.83 -2.82
CA LEU A 61 -6.73 -9.70 -1.91
C LEU A 61 -7.82 -8.86 -1.23
N ALA A 62 -9.06 -9.23 -1.50
CA ALA A 62 -10.21 -8.68 -0.80
C ALA A 62 -10.33 -9.41 0.54
N ASP A 63 -9.51 -9.06 1.51
CA ASP A 63 -9.88 -9.37 2.88
C ASP A 63 -11.20 -8.64 3.17
N ASP A 64 -12.05 -9.24 3.99
CA ASP A 64 -13.43 -8.85 4.27
C ASP A 64 -13.63 -7.35 4.57
N TYR A 65 -13.62 -6.56 3.52
CA TYR A 65 -13.86 -5.14 3.62
C TYR A 65 -15.33 -4.88 3.90
N ILE A 66 -15.56 -4.12 4.93
CA ILE A 66 -16.87 -3.60 5.22
C ILE A 66 -16.90 -2.17 4.70
N ASP A 67 -17.56 -1.97 3.56
CA ASP A 67 -17.80 -0.64 3.05
C ASP A 67 -19.00 -0.02 3.78
N PHE A 68 -18.77 1.13 4.39
CA PHE A 68 -19.82 1.95 4.98
C PHE A 68 -19.94 3.25 4.22
N PRO A 69 -21.16 3.75 3.99
CA PRO A 69 -21.34 5.09 3.49
C PRO A 69 -20.61 6.12 4.38
N GLY A 70 -19.68 6.87 3.78
CA GLY A 70 -18.88 7.85 4.51
C GLY A 70 -17.63 7.27 5.22
N SER A 71 -17.30 6.00 4.99
CA SER A 71 -16.04 5.38 5.42
C SER A 71 -14.82 6.18 4.94
N LEU A 72 -13.69 6.01 5.60
CA LEU A 72 -12.46 6.69 5.20
C LEU A 72 -12.02 6.33 3.77
N PRO A 73 -12.06 5.04 3.31
CA PRO A 73 -11.79 4.70 1.92
C PRO A 73 -12.67 5.45 0.94
N SER A 74 -13.99 5.46 1.15
CA SER A 74 -14.95 6.16 0.29
C SER A 74 -14.69 7.69 0.24
N ARG A 75 -14.25 8.29 1.35
CA ARG A 75 -13.86 9.71 1.40
C ARG A 75 -12.59 9.97 0.59
N VAL A 76 -11.57 9.15 0.76
CA VAL A 76 -10.30 9.27 0.02
C VAL A 76 -10.52 9.04 -1.47
N LEU A 77 -11.31 8.05 -1.88
CA LEU A 77 -11.67 7.83 -3.29
C LEU A 77 -12.36 9.04 -3.90
N ARG A 78 -13.28 9.66 -3.18
CA ARG A 78 -13.92 10.91 -3.62
C ARG A 78 -12.90 12.05 -3.75
N ASP A 79 -12.00 12.20 -2.79
CA ASP A 79 -10.94 13.23 -2.85
C ASP A 79 -10.02 12.99 -4.05
N ILE A 80 -9.69 11.74 -4.38
CA ILE A 80 -8.91 11.36 -5.57
C ILE A 80 -9.67 11.70 -6.85
N ALA A 81 -10.95 11.37 -6.94
CA ALA A 81 -11.77 11.68 -8.11
C ALA A 81 -11.88 13.20 -8.33
N LEU A 82 -12.13 13.97 -7.26
CA LEU A 82 -12.15 15.43 -7.31
C LEU A 82 -10.80 16.03 -7.71
N PHE A 83 -9.70 15.45 -7.20
CA PHE A 83 -8.36 15.86 -7.57
C PHE A 83 -8.12 15.62 -9.07
N TRP A 84 -8.42 14.45 -9.61
CA TRP A 84 -8.24 14.20 -11.05
C TRP A 84 -9.10 15.10 -11.93
N ALA A 85 -10.34 15.37 -11.52
CA ALA A 85 -11.21 16.32 -12.22
C ALA A 85 -10.70 17.78 -12.19
N ALA A 86 -9.82 18.11 -11.25
CA ALA A 86 -9.28 19.45 -11.07
C ALA A 86 -8.08 19.79 -11.99
N ARG A 87 -7.62 18.86 -12.83
CA ARG A 87 -6.42 18.98 -13.67
C ARG A 87 -6.25 20.36 -14.34
N GLY A 88 -7.23 20.79 -15.09
CA GLY A 88 -7.16 22.07 -15.80
C GLY A 88 -7.01 23.31 -14.89
N ARG A 89 -7.37 23.17 -13.59
CA ARG A 89 -7.10 24.23 -12.59
C ARG A 89 -5.63 24.23 -12.18
N PHE A 90 -5.03 23.06 -11.99
CA PHE A 90 -3.60 22.93 -11.69
C PHE A 90 -2.75 23.48 -12.82
N GLU A 91 -3.05 23.12 -14.06
CA GLU A 91 -2.35 23.60 -15.26
C GLU A 91 -2.41 25.14 -15.39
N ARG A 92 -3.58 25.75 -15.18
CA ARG A 92 -3.74 27.22 -15.24
C ARG A 92 -2.92 27.96 -14.19
N ILE A 93 -2.72 27.35 -13.02
CA ILE A 93 -1.98 27.97 -11.91
C ILE A 93 -0.49 27.62 -11.97
N GLY A 94 -0.07 26.69 -12.86
CA GLY A 94 1.31 26.24 -13.01
C GLY A 94 1.79 25.28 -11.94
N PHE A 95 0.88 24.53 -11.31
CA PHE A 95 1.23 23.50 -10.35
C PHE A 95 1.20 22.09 -10.98
N LEU A 96 2.14 21.26 -10.58
CA LEU A 96 2.07 19.82 -10.88
C LEU A 96 0.81 19.21 -10.27
N HIS A 97 0.13 18.41 -11.06
CA HIS A 97 -1.09 17.70 -10.67
C HIS A 97 -0.75 16.44 -9.89
N ARG A 98 -0.49 16.61 -8.59
CA ARG A 98 0.06 15.61 -7.71
C ARG A 98 -0.57 15.73 -6.31
N ARG A 99 -0.86 14.59 -5.66
CA ARG A 99 -1.46 14.52 -4.34
C ARG A 99 -0.86 13.37 -3.54
N GLY A 100 -0.68 13.54 -2.23
CA GLY A 100 -0.16 12.50 -1.35
C GLY A 100 -1.01 12.31 -0.09
N PHE A 101 -1.24 11.05 0.28
CA PHE A 101 -1.91 10.61 1.50
C PHE A 101 -0.96 9.71 2.28
N LEU A 102 -0.71 10.03 3.54
CA LEU A 102 0.03 9.19 4.47
C LEU A 102 -0.92 8.69 5.56
N PHE A 103 -1.09 7.39 5.62
CA PHE A 103 -1.87 6.70 6.64
C PHE A 103 -0.93 6.22 7.75
N TYR A 104 -1.15 6.66 8.96
CA TYR A 104 -0.31 6.29 10.09
C TYR A 104 -1.14 5.82 11.27
N GLY A 105 -0.60 4.95 12.11
CA GLY A 105 -1.30 4.39 13.26
C GLY A 105 -0.71 3.08 13.72
N LYS A 106 -1.19 2.57 14.84
CA LYS A 106 -0.72 1.29 15.41
C LYS A 106 -0.76 0.17 14.39
N GLN A 107 0.12 -0.80 14.56
CA GLN A 107 0.11 -2.04 13.79
C GLN A 107 -1.23 -2.76 13.97
N GLY A 108 -1.73 -3.41 12.91
CA GLY A 108 -2.99 -4.14 12.97
C GLY A 108 -4.28 -3.30 12.89
N CYS A 109 -4.20 -1.96 12.82
CA CYS A 109 -5.39 -1.09 12.70
C CYS A 109 -6.00 -1.03 11.29
N GLY A 110 -5.49 -1.79 10.32
CA GLY A 110 -6.09 -1.91 8.99
C GLY A 110 -5.59 -0.91 7.94
N LYS A 111 -4.38 -0.32 8.09
CA LYS A 111 -3.81 0.63 7.12
C LYS A 111 -3.64 0.03 5.72
N SER A 112 -3.05 -1.15 5.60
CA SER A 112 -2.89 -1.86 4.33
C SER A 112 -4.25 -2.22 3.72
N SER A 113 -5.16 -2.71 4.55
CA SER A 113 -6.54 -3.01 4.14
C SER A 113 -7.24 -1.77 3.56
N LEU A 114 -7.08 -0.61 4.20
CA LEU A 114 -7.58 0.67 3.73
C LEU A 114 -6.97 1.05 2.35
N ILE A 115 -5.66 0.94 2.20
CA ILE A 115 -4.98 1.21 0.93
C ILE A 115 -5.49 0.28 -0.17
N HIS A 116 -5.60 -1.02 0.11
CA HIS A 116 -6.11 -1.99 -0.86
C HIS A 116 -7.55 -1.68 -1.29
N GLN A 117 -8.44 -1.25 -0.38
CA GLN A 117 -9.79 -0.79 -0.74
C GLN A 117 -9.76 0.42 -1.68
N ILE A 118 -8.91 1.41 -1.37
CA ILE A 118 -8.74 2.57 -2.23
C ILE A 118 -8.25 2.15 -3.61
N VAL A 119 -7.25 1.26 -3.68
CA VAL A 119 -6.70 0.75 -4.94
C VAL A 119 -7.76 -0.03 -5.72
N GLN A 120 -8.57 -0.87 -5.07
CA GLN A 120 -9.70 -1.56 -5.72
C GLN A 120 -10.69 -0.57 -6.36
N GLY A 121 -11.06 0.49 -5.63
CA GLY A 121 -11.93 1.54 -6.17
C GLY A 121 -11.29 2.29 -7.36
N VAL A 122 -10.00 2.55 -7.30
CA VAL A 122 -9.22 3.16 -8.38
C VAL A 122 -9.18 2.28 -9.63
N VAL A 123 -8.94 0.98 -9.45
CA VAL A 123 -8.93 -0.03 -10.53
C VAL A 123 -10.32 -0.20 -11.12
N ALA A 124 -11.37 -0.27 -10.29
CA ALA A 124 -12.76 -0.34 -10.75
C ALA A 124 -13.16 0.90 -11.57
N ALA A 125 -12.55 2.06 -11.32
CA ALA A 125 -12.72 3.29 -12.11
C ALA A 125 -11.88 3.30 -13.43
N GLY A 126 -11.18 2.22 -13.77
CA GLY A 126 -10.40 2.08 -15.02
C GLY A 126 -8.96 2.57 -14.95
N HIS A 127 -8.45 2.88 -13.75
CA HIS A 127 -7.10 3.40 -13.55
C HIS A 127 -6.10 2.30 -13.18
N VAL A 128 -4.83 2.69 -13.01
CA VAL A 128 -3.73 1.79 -12.62
C VAL A 128 -3.12 2.21 -11.29
N ALA A 129 -2.67 1.22 -10.54
CA ALA A 129 -1.92 1.42 -9.31
C ALA A 129 -0.60 0.63 -9.36
N PHE A 130 0.47 1.19 -8.81
CA PHE A 130 1.78 0.58 -8.76
C PHE A 130 2.28 0.49 -7.32
N PHE A 131 2.64 -0.71 -6.89
CA PHE A 131 3.23 -0.96 -5.58
C PHE A 131 4.74 -0.82 -5.62
N CYS A 132 5.30 -0.12 -4.66
CA CYS A 132 6.73 0.13 -4.52
C CYS A 132 7.35 -0.83 -3.51
N ASP A 133 7.85 -1.97 -3.98
CA ASP A 133 8.60 -2.93 -3.15
C ASP A 133 10.09 -2.57 -3.05
N HIS A 134 10.65 -2.00 -4.13
CA HIS A 134 12.04 -1.59 -4.21
C HIS A 134 12.13 -0.20 -4.87
N PRO A 135 12.50 0.86 -4.11
CA PRO A 135 12.40 2.24 -4.59
C PRO A 135 13.16 2.55 -5.88
N TYR A 136 14.36 1.99 -6.07
CA TYR A 136 15.16 2.23 -7.29
C TYR A 136 14.56 1.56 -8.52
N VAL A 137 14.07 0.31 -8.37
CA VAL A 137 13.36 -0.42 -9.44
C VAL A 137 12.07 0.31 -9.80
N PHE A 138 11.34 0.77 -8.79
CA PHE A 138 10.12 1.53 -8.95
C PHE A 138 10.35 2.84 -9.73
N LEU A 139 11.41 3.60 -9.41
CA LEU A 139 11.75 4.83 -10.14
C LEU A 139 11.98 4.56 -11.63
N ALA A 140 12.78 3.55 -11.95
CA ALA A 140 13.06 3.17 -13.34
C ALA A 140 11.78 2.73 -14.07
N ALA A 141 10.95 1.91 -13.41
CA ALA A 141 9.69 1.44 -13.96
C ALA A 141 8.71 2.60 -14.23
N MET A 142 8.61 3.58 -13.33
CA MET A 142 7.74 4.74 -13.52
C MET A 142 8.21 5.65 -14.66
N GLN A 143 9.51 5.78 -14.87
CA GLN A 143 10.05 6.49 -16.03
C GLN A 143 9.67 5.79 -17.34
N GLU A 144 9.81 4.46 -17.39
CA GLU A 144 9.43 3.66 -18.55
C GLU A 144 7.93 3.72 -18.80
N PHE A 145 7.10 3.57 -17.75
CA PHE A 145 5.65 3.73 -17.86
C PHE A 145 5.26 5.08 -18.47
N ARG A 146 5.90 6.18 -18.04
CA ARG A 146 5.62 7.53 -18.57
C ARG A 146 6.09 7.75 -20.00
N ARG A 147 7.03 6.98 -20.52
CA ARG A 147 7.36 6.98 -21.96
C ARG A 147 6.24 6.40 -22.80
N VAL A 148 5.57 5.35 -22.29
CA VAL A 148 4.48 4.65 -23.00
C VAL A 148 3.14 5.37 -22.78
N GLU A 149 2.85 5.74 -21.53
CA GLU A 149 1.57 6.35 -21.12
C GLU A 149 1.79 7.68 -20.39
N PRO A 150 2.21 8.76 -21.10
CA PRO A 150 2.60 10.04 -20.49
C PRO A 150 1.47 10.73 -19.73
N GLU A 151 0.23 10.52 -20.19
CA GLU A 151 -0.92 11.29 -19.79
C GLU A 151 -1.84 10.53 -18.79
N ARG A 152 -1.61 9.26 -18.56
CA ARG A 152 -2.53 8.43 -17.76
C ARG A 152 -2.44 8.74 -16.27
N PRO A 153 -3.58 9.03 -15.58
CA PRO A 153 -3.61 9.11 -14.13
C PRO A 153 -3.20 7.78 -13.48
N LEU A 154 -2.39 7.84 -12.43
CA LEU A 154 -1.93 6.66 -11.72
C LEU A 154 -1.87 6.88 -10.21
N VAL A 155 -1.92 5.77 -9.48
CA VAL A 155 -1.71 5.72 -8.03
C VAL A 155 -0.40 4.99 -7.75
N CYS A 156 0.42 5.53 -6.87
CA CYS A 156 1.63 4.88 -6.34
C CYS A 156 1.42 4.52 -4.88
N VAL A 157 1.74 3.30 -4.52
CA VAL A 157 1.53 2.76 -3.18
C VAL A 157 2.89 2.46 -2.53
N PHE A 158 3.09 2.98 -1.32
CA PHE A 158 4.29 2.82 -0.50
C PHE A 158 3.87 2.27 0.86
N GLU A 159 3.72 0.95 0.97
CA GLU A 159 3.40 0.33 2.25
C GLU A 159 4.63 0.27 3.15
N ASP A 160 4.41 0.43 4.46
CA ASP A 160 5.46 0.42 5.48
C ASP A 160 6.70 1.25 5.06
N ILE A 161 6.45 2.50 4.70
CA ILE A 161 7.45 3.41 4.13
C ILE A 161 8.67 3.58 5.06
N ASP A 162 8.49 3.49 6.38
CA ASP A 162 9.57 3.52 7.37
C ASP A 162 10.49 2.30 7.26
N ALA A 163 9.95 1.10 7.03
CA ALA A 163 10.73 -0.10 6.78
C ALA A 163 11.49 -0.01 5.44
N THR A 164 10.84 0.53 4.42
CA THR A 164 11.45 0.78 3.10
C THR A 164 12.62 1.75 3.20
N VAL A 165 12.44 2.87 3.90
CA VAL A 165 13.49 3.86 4.14
C VAL A 165 14.64 3.28 4.96
N LYS A 166 14.33 2.49 6.00
CA LYS A 166 15.36 1.80 6.81
C LYS A 166 16.22 0.85 5.96
N ARG A 167 15.62 0.16 5.00
CA ARG A 167 16.30 -0.85 4.17
C ARG A 167 17.09 -0.25 3.02
N PHE A 168 16.54 0.74 2.34
CA PHE A 168 17.08 1.26 1.07
C PHE A 168 17.56 2.71 1.15
N GLY A 169 17.40 3.38 2.30
CA GLY A 169 17.59 4.81 2.44
C GLY A 169 16.42 5.62 1.86
N ASP A 170 16.46 6.93 2.08
CA ASP A 170 15.40 7.85 1.67
C ASP A 170 15.61 8.47 0.27
N ALA A 171 16.81 8.33 -0.31
CA ALA A 171 17.22 9.04 -1.52
C ALA A 171 16.29 8.79 -2.71
N ALA A 172 15.98 7.52 -3.02
CA ALA A 172 15.12 7.17 -4.14
C ALA A 172 13.67 7.64 -3.91
N LEU A 173 13.17 7.54 -2.68
CA LEU A 173 11.85 8.03 -2.31
C LEU A 173 11.77 9.56 -2.43
N LEU A 174 12.78 10.28 -1.94
CA LEU A 174 12.87 11.74 -2.07
C LEU A 174 12.98 12.17 -3.54
N GLN A 175 13.73 11.42 -4.35
CA GLN A 175 13.81 11.65 -5.79
C GLN A 175 12.44 11.48 -6.47
N TRP A 176 11.64 10.49 -6.07
CA TRP A 176 10.26 10.34 -6.52
C TRP A 176 9.37 11.48 -6.05
N LEU A 177 9.45 11.82 -4.77
CA LEU A 177 8.56 12.81 -4.16
C LEU A 177 8.88 14.26 -4.59
N ASP A 178 10.13 14.66 -4.84
CA ASP A 178 10.53 16.05 -5.13
C ASP A 178 11.54 16.19 -6.26
N GLY A 179 12.08 15.09 -6.78
CA GLY A 179 13.21 15.10 -7.71
C GLY A 179 12.87 15.63 -9.11
N ASN A 180 13.91 15.67 -9.96
CA ASN A 180 13.80 16.08 -11.36
C ASN A 180 12.88 15.19 -12.22
N HIS A 181 12.49 14.02 -11.69
CA HIS A 181 11.56 13.08 -12.29
C HIS A 181 10.12 13.27 -11.78
N GLN A 182 9.76 14.52 -11.51
CA GLN A 182 8.40 14.84 -11.06
C GLN A 182 7.38 14.35 -12.10
N VAL A 183 6.62 13.36 -11.70
CA VAL A 183 5.58 12.78 -12.54
C VAL A 183 4.27 13.51 -12.26
N ASP A 184 3.65 14.00 -13.33
CA ASP A 184 2.31 14.63 -13.29
C ASP A 184 1.20 13.58 -13.18
N ARG A 185 0.02 13.96 -12.69
CA ARG A 185 -1.18 13.10 -12.56
C ARG A 185 -0.98 11.88 -11.68
N VAL A 186 -0.34 12.10 -10.53
CA VAL A 186 -0.01 11.05 -9.58
C VAL A 186 -0.71 11.28 -8.25
N VAL A 187 -1.27 10.22 -7.70
CA VAL A 187 -1.66 10.11 -6.30
C VAL A 187 -0.71 9.15 -5.61
N ASN A 188 -0.06 9.61 -4.54
CA ASN A 188 0.77 8.78 -3.68
C ASN A 188 -0.03 8.35 -2.44
N LEU A 189 -0.10 7.06 -2.18
CA LEU A 189 -0.66 6.49 -0.96
C LEU A 189 0.50 5.85 -0.19
N ALA A 190 0.69 6.20 1.06
CA ALA A 190 1.72 5.60 1.89
C ALA A 190 1.16 5.17 3.24
N SER A 191 1.76 4.13 3.84
CA SER A 191 1.48 3.73 5.21
C SER A 191 2.75 3.67 6.06
N THR A 192 2.61 3.91 7.35
CA THR A 192 3.67 3.71 8.35
C THR A 192 3.07 3.37 9.71
N ASN A 193 3.80 2.53 10.46
CA ASN A 193 3.51 2.26 11.86
C ASN A 193 4.28 3.23 12.79
N TYR A 194 5.31 3.89 12.28
CA TYR A 194 6.26 4.69 13.05
C TYR A 194 6.53 6.02 12.36
N PRO A 195 5.57 6.97 12.36
CA PRO A 195 5.73 8.26 11.67
C PRO A 195 6.94 9.07 12.20
N GLU A 196 7.32 8.89 13.47
CA GLU A 196 8.50 9.52 14.08
C GLU A 196 9.84 9.02 13.53
N ARG A 197 9.86 7.84 12.88
CA ARG A 197 11.06 7.31 12.21
C ARG A 197 11.27 7.87 10.81
N LEU A 198 10.26 8.53 10.28
CA LEU A 198 10.35 9.18 8.99
C LEU A 198 11.01 10.55 9.13
N ASP A 199 11.97 10.84 8.27
CA ASP A 199 12.59 12.15 8.20
C ASP A 199 11.51 13.24 8.02
N ARG A 200 11.65 14.35 8.74
CA ARG A 200 10.77 15.52 8.59
C ARG A 200 10.67 16.00 7.15
N ARG A 201 11.72 15.78 6.35
CA ARG A 201 11.70 16.06 4.91
C ARG A 201 10.63 15.25 4.18
N ILE A 202 10.27 14.06 4.64
CA ILE A 202 9.23 13.21 4.03
C ILE A 202 7.84 13.67 4.49
N VAL A 203 7.65 13.85 5.80
CA VAL A 203 6.34 14.05 6.44
C VAL A 203 5.89 15.51 6.47
N SER A 204 6.83 16.45 6.72
CA SER A 204 6.49 17.84 7.03
C SER A 204 6.55 18.80 5.83
N ARG A 205 6.90 18.31 4.64
CA ARG A 205 6.92 19.17 3.44
C ARG A 205 5.60 19.11 2.69
N PRO A 206 4.92 20.25 2.52
CA PRO A 206 3.78 20.35 1.60
C PRO A 206 4.13 19.80 0.20
N ARG A 207 3.19 19.21 -0.49
CA ARG A 207 3.31 18.62 -1.83
C ARG A 207 4.00 17.24 -1.91
N ARG A 208 4.39 16.64 -0.76
CA ARG A 208 4.81 15.24 -0.67
C ARG A 208 3.65 14.38 -0.20
N PHE A 209 3.27 14.57 1.07
CA PHE A 209 2.03 14.04 1.62
C PHE A 209 1.19 15.21 2.14
N ASP A 210 0.14 15.54 1.40
CA ASP A 210 -0.73 16.68 1.69
C ASP A 210 -1.78 16.37 2.75
N ARG A 211 -2.02 15.08 2.98
CA ARG A 211 -2.98 14.55 3.94
C ARG A 211 -2.31 13.50 4.80
N LEU A 212 -2.19 13.79 6.09
CA LEU A 212 -1.77 12.84 7.10
C LEU A 212 -3.02 12.37 7.81
N LEU A 213 -3.30 11.07 7.74
CA LEU A 213 -4.55 10.48 8.23
C LEU A 213 -4.20 9.40 9.26
N ARG A 214 -4.56 9.67 10.51
CA ARG A 214 -4.40 8.72 11.59
C ARG A 214 -5.44 7.62 11.49
N ILE A 215 -5.01 6.37 11.62
CA ILE A 215 -5.85 5.18 11.62
C ILE A 215 -5.78 4.59 13.01
N ASP A 216 -6.86 4.78 13.74
CA ASP A 216 -7.01 4.26 15.09
C ASP A 216 -7.66 2.87 15.08
N ALA A 217 -7.72 2.24 16.25
CA ALA A 217 -8.51 1.03 16.44
C ALA A 217 -9.97 1.26 16.04
N PRO A 218 -10.67 0.22 15.51
CA PRO A 218 -12.03 0.35 15.04
C PRO A 218 -12.99 0.78 16.16
N ASP A 219 -13.90 1.71 15.85
CA ASP A 219 -14.93 2.14 16.77
C ASP A 219 -15.99 1.04 17.00
N ALA A 220 -16.89 1.24 17.96
CA ALA A 220 -17.91 0.27 18.32
C ALA A 220 -18.83 -0.10 17.15
N ARG A 221 -19.17 0.86 16.26
CA ARG A 221 -20.01 0.64 15.09
C ARG A 221 -19.32 -0.25 14.08
N PHE A 222 -18.05 -0.01 13.87
CA PHE A 222 -17.23 -0.82 12.95
C PHE A 222 -17.04 -2.24 13.50
N ARG A 223 -16.76 -2.38 14.82
CA ARG A 223 -16.67 -3.69 15.46
C ARG A 223 -17.97 -4.47 15.36
N ASP A 224 -19.13 -3.83 15.65
CA ASP A 224 -20.43 -4.49 15.52
C ASP A 224 -20.70 -4.98 14.10
N ALA A 225 -20.45 -4.15 13.10
CA ALA A 225 -20.68 -4.54 11.71
C ALA A 225 -19.72 -5.65 11.24
N TYR A 226 -18.46 -5.62 11.67
CA TYR A 226 -17.51 -6.68 11.39
C TYR A 226 -17.94 -8.00 12.00
N LEU A 227 -18.30 -7.99 13.29
CA LEU A 227 -18.77 -9.17 14.01
C LEU A 227 -20.09 -9.71 13.44
N ALA A 228 -21.03 -8.83 13.07
CA ALA A 228 -22.28 -9.23 12.41
C ALA A 228 -22.03 -9.98 11.10
N ARG A 229 -21.03 -9.57 10.35
CA ARG A 229 -20.65 -10.21 9.08
C ARG A 229 -19.92 -11.53 9.28
N LYS A 230 -19.09 -11.65 10.33
CA LYS A 230 -18.29 -12.86 10.58
C LYS A 230 -19.05 -13.92 11.38
N LEU A 231 -19.83 -13.50 12.35
CA LEU A 231 -20.59 -14.36 13.26
C LEU A 231 -22.07 -14.46 12.80
N HIS A 232 -22.29 -15.09 11.64
CA HIS A 232 -23.61 -15.25 11.08
C HIS A 232 -24.57 -15.93 12.06
N GLY A 233 -25.73 -15.31 12.29
CA GLY A 233 -26.79 -15.89 13.14
C GLY A 233 -26.60 -15.66 14.65
N GLN A 234 -25.55 -14.98 15.09
CA GLN A 234 -25.37 -14.67 16.50
C GLN A 234 -26.42 -13.65 16.99
N PRO A 235 -27.07 -13.88 18.17
CA PRO A 235 -28.00 -12.92 18.74
C PRO A 235 -27.40 -11.54 18.97
N ALA A 236 -28.18 -10.48 18.75
CA ALA A 236 -27.69 -9.11 18.90
C ALA A 236 -27.14 -8.81 20.30
N ALA A 237 -27.75 -9.39 21.35
CA ALA A 237 -27.25 -9.21 22.73
C ALA A 237 -25.87 -9.81 22.96
N GLU A 238 -25.61 -10.99 22.39
CA GLU A 238 -24.30 -11.65 22.48
C GLU A 238 -23.25 -10.87 21.68
N ARG A 239 -23.59 -10.42 20.47
CA ARG A 239 -22.70 -9.58 19.67
C ARG A 239 -22.38 -8.25 20.37
N ALA A 240 -23.35 -7.63 21.06
CA ALA A 240 -23.10 -6.43 21.86
C ALA A 240 -22.05 -6.67 22.96
N ARG A 241 -22.08 -7.84 23.61
CA ARG A 241 -21.02 -8.24 24.58
C ARG A 241 -19.65 -8.32 23.94
N TRP A 242 -19.56 -8.92 22.75
CA TRP A 242 -18.28 -8.94 21.99
C TRP A 242 -17.78 -7.53 21.69
N VAL A 243 -18.67 -6.64 21.24
CA VAL A 243 -18.31 -5.24 20.94
C VAL A 243 -17.77 -4.54 22.18
N GLU A 244 -18.38 -4.73 23.35
CA GLU A 244 -17.94 -4.15 24.62
C GLU A 244 -16.57 -4.70 25.03
N LEU A 245 -16.40 -6.01 25.05
CA LEU A 245 -15.16 -6.66 25.46
C LEU A 245 -13.96 -6.32 24.56
N THR A 246 -14.20 -6.05 23.29
CA THR A 246 -13.17 -5.75 22.29
C THR A 246 -12.82 -4.27 22.16
N GLU A 247 -13.25 -3.43 23.08
CA GLU A 247 -12.89 -2.01 23.07
C GLU A 247 -11.37 -1.83 23.10
N GLY A 248 -10.88 -0.96 22.19
CA GLY A 248 -9.45 -0.65 22.04
C GLY A 248 -8.63 -1.67 21.24
N LEU A 249 -9.16 -2.86 20.95
CA LEU A 249 -8.42 -3.85 20.17
C LEU A 249 -8.27 -3.43 18.70
N PRO A 250 -7.07 -3.62 18.11
CA PRO A 250 -6.83 -3.39 16.70
C PRO A 250 -7.62 -4.40 15.84
N PHE A 251 -7.77 -4.08 14.55
CA PHE A 251 -8.56 -4.89 13.62
C PHE A 251 -8.05 -6.33 13.48
N ALA A 252 -6.72 -6.50 13.45
CA ALA A 252 -6.11 -7.83 13.40
C ALA A 252 -6.45 -8.69 14.61
N ALA A 253 -6.53 -8.09 15.81
CA ALA A 253 -6.93 -8.79 17.02
C ALA A 253 -8.42 -9.20 16.99
N LEU A 254 -9.30 -8.39 16.37
CA LEU A 254 -10.70 -8.79 16.17
C LEU A 254 -10.82 -10.01 15.25
N ALA A 255 -10.01 -10.07 14.19
CA ALA A 255 -10.00 -11.21 13.28
C ALA A 255 -9.53 -12.48 14.00
N GLU A 256 -8.44 -12.38 14.76
CA GLU A 256 -7.92 -13.50 15.56
C GLU A 256 -8.91 -13.95 16.64
N LEU A 257 -9.60 -13.01 17.29
CA LEU A 257 -10.63 -13.34 18.26
C LEU A 257 -11.76 -14.18 17.65
N VAL A 258 -12.23 -13.78 16.45
CA VAL A 258 -13.26 -14.56 15.74
C VAL A 258 -12.74 -15.97 15.42
N ILE A 259 -11.51 -16.12 14.98
CA ILE A 259 -10.89 -17.42 14.71
C ILE A 259 -10.81 -18.22 16.02
N SER A 260 -10.26 -17.63 17.07
CA SER A 260 -10.06 -18.28 18.36
C SER A 260 -11.36 -18.83 18.96
N VAL A 261 -12.40 -18.01 18.98
CA VAL A 261 -13.67 -18.39 19.63
C VAL A 261 -14.58 -19.17 18.68
N ALA A 262 -14.85 -18.64 17.47
CA ALA A 262 -15.85 -19.23 16.59
C ALA A 262 -15.33 -20.45 15.80
N CYS A 263 -14.03 -20.52 15.50
CA CYS A 263 -13.45 -21.64 14.75
C CYS A 263 -12.79 -22.68 15.65
N LEU A 264 -12.09 -22.23 16.73
CA LEU A 264 -11.33 -23.12 17.61
C LEU A 264 -12.05 -23.47 18.91
N GLY A 265 -13.15 -22.78 19.26
CA GLY A 265 -13.96 -23.07 20.44
C GLY A 265 -13.38 -22.61 21.77
N ASN A 266 -12.41 -21.66 21.74
CA ASN A 266 -11.82 -21.11 22.95
C ASN A 266 -12.81 -20.20 23.69
N ASP A 267 -12.55 -19.96 24.97
CA ASP A 267 -13.36 -19.01 25.75
C ASP A 267 -13.15 -17.57 25.29
N LEU A 268 -14.23 -16.80 25.27
CA LEU A 268 -14.24 -15.41 24.75
C LEU A 268 -13.42 -14.49 25.66
N GLU A 269 -13.65 -14.53 26.97
CA GLU A 269 -12.98 -13.65 27.94
C GLU A 269 -11.49 -13.95 28.04
N GLU A 270 -11.10 -15.22 28.06
CA GLU A 270 -9.71 -15.65 28.07
C GLU A 270 -8.98 -15.19 26.79
N SER A 271 -9.64 -15.37 25.62
CA SER A 271 -9.09 -14.95 24.33
C SER A 271 -8.92 -13.42 24.26
N VAL A 272 -9.90 -12.64 24.74
CA VAL A 272 -9.80 -11.18 24.81
C VAL A 272 -8.68 -10.75 25.75
N ALA A 273 -8.55 -11.36 26.94
CA ALA A 273 -7.51 -11.03 27.90
C ALA A 273 -6.11 -11.28 27.31
N LEU A 274 -5.94 -12.42 26.62
CA LEU A 274 -4.70 -12.74 25.93
C LEU A 274 -4.36 -11.70 24.85
N LEU A 275 -5.31 -11.36 23.97
CA LEU A 275 -5.11 -10.39 22.88
C LEU A 275 -4.81 -8.99 23.42
N LYS A 276 -5.46 -8.56 24.51
CA LYS A 276 -5.15 -7.28 25.17
C LYS A 276 -3.74 -7.28 25.77
N SER A 277 -3.29 -8.37 26.35
CA SER A 277 -1.93 -8.49 26.87
C SER A 277 -0.87 -8.43 25.77
N LEU A 278 -1.13 -9.05 24.62
CA LEU A 278 -0.26 -9.01 23.46
C LEU A 278 -0.20 -7.58 22.85
N ASP A 279 -1.33 -6.90 22.76
CA ASP A 279 -1.39 -5.52 22.25
C ASP A 279 -0.65 -4.55 23.17
N ALA A 280 -0.76 -4.69 24.48
CA ALA A 280 -0.03 -3.89 25.46
C ALA A 280 1.50 -4.09 25.41
N GLY A 281 1.97 -5.28 25.05
CA GLY A 281 3.39 -5.62 24.87
C GLY A 281 3.93 -5.32 23.47
N ALA A 282 3.08 -4.95 22.52
CA ALA A 282 3.51 -4.71 21.15
C ALA A 282 4.34 -3.42 21.04
N PRO A 283 5.43 -3.41 20.22
CA PRO A 283 6.16 -2.18 19.93
C PRO A 283 5.20 -1.16 19.32
N SER A 284 5.03 -0.02 19.96
CA SER A 284 4.19 1.06 19.47
C SER A 284 5.04 2.30 19.21
N SER A 285 4.57 3.14 18.26
CA SER A 285 5.11 4.48 18.08
C SER A 285 4.92 5.30 19.36
N LEU A 286 5.90 6.14 19.69
CA LEU A 286 5.80 7.10 20.82
C LEU A 286 4.57 7.99 20.70
N GLU A 287 4.13 8.27 19.48
CA GLU A 287 2.92 9.08 19.19
C GLU A 287 1.62 8.38 19.61
N PHE A 288 1.64 7.04 19.72
CA PHE A 288 0.47 6.23 20.09
C PHE A 288 0.50 5.75 21.54
N SER A 289 1.58 6.01 22.26
CA SER A 289 1.62 5.71 23.69
C SER A 289 0.79 6.74 24.47
N ASP A 290 -0.10 6.26 25.34
CA ASP A 290 -0.89 7.13 26.24
C ASP A 290 -0.05 7.69 27.40
N GLY A 291 1.28 7.47 27.38
CA GLY A 291 2.22 7.98 28.36
C GLY A 291 2.76 9.37 28.02
N PRO A 292 3.22 10.13 29.01
CA PRO A 292 3.89 11.39 28.75
C PRO A 292 5.12 11.15 27.86
N PRO A 293 5.45 12.07 26.94
CA PRO A 293 6.61 11.93 26.08
C PRO A 293 7.88 11.74 26.93
N PRO A 294 8.81 10.85 26.53
CA PRO A 294 10.05 10.67 27.27
C PRO A 294 10.77 12.02 27.36
N ASN A 295 11.23 12.35 28.59
CA ASN A 295 11.99 13.56 28.85
C ASN A 295 13.17 13.62 27.87
N GLN A 296 13.29 14.70 27.11
CA GLN A 296 14.38 14.98 26.18
C GLN A 296 15.71 15.27 26.91
N GLY A 297 16.00 14.58 28.00
CA GLY A 297 17.10 14.87 28.90
C GLY A 297 18.20 13.82 29.07
N ASP A 298 18.03 12.62 28.48
CA ASP A 298 19.03 11.56 28.58
C ASP A 298 19.65 11.22 27.20
N GLU A 299 20.40 12.18 26.65
CA GLU A 299 21.47 11.80 25.74
C GLU A 299 22.60 11.17 26.59
N PRO A 300 23.05 9.93 26.33
CA PRO A 300 24.25 9.42 26.97
C PRO A 300 25.41 10.28 26.48
N GLU A 301 26.05 11.01 27.39
CA GLU A 301 27.33 11.70 27.13
C GLU A 301 28.30 10.69 26.49
N ALA A 302 28.65 10.93 25.24
CA ALA A 302 29.72 10.24 24.55
C ALA A 302 31.02 10.59 25.26
N ASN A 303 31.49 9.69 26.11
CA ASN A 303 32.80 9.77 26.75
C ASN A 303 33.87 9.63 25.66
N CYS A 304 34.36 10.77 25.18
CA CYS A 304 35.54 10.84 24.36
C CYS A 304 36.77 10.69 25.25
N ASP A 305 37.15 9.45 25.57
CA ASP A 305 38.46 9.16 26.12
C ASP A 305 39.49 9.17 24.99
N GLY A 306 40.25 10.23 24.98
CA GLY A 306 41.37 10.41 24.09
C GLY A 306 42.54 9.51 24.47
N SER A 307 43.01 8.70 23.55
CA SER A 307 44.40 8.23 23.55
C SER A 307 44.92 8.06 22.12
N PRO A 308 46.05 8.63 21.78
CA PRO A 308 46.65 8.50 20.46
C PRO A 308 47.55 7.26 20.43
N VAL A 309 47.32 6.37 19.50
CA VAL A 309 48.32 5.31 19.17
C VAL A 309 48.53 5.40 17.66
N GLY A 310 49.58 6.00 17.22
CA GLY A 310 50.86 5.36 16.95
C GLY A 310 50.92 4.92 15.51
N CYS A 311 51.49 5.79 14.64
CA CYS A 311 52.08 5.43 13.34
C CYS A 311 53.07 4.27 13.51
N CYS A 312 52.99 3.23 12.65
CA CYS A 312 54.16 2.55 12.11
C CYS A 312 53.83 1.68 10.89
N ARG A 313 54.45 2.07 9.79
CA ARG A 313 54.88 1.34 8.57
C ARG A 313 53.82 0.76 7.64
#